data_bd79068b4f4da13b6dc0705839b18220
#
_entry.id   bd79068b4f4da13b6dc0705839b18220
#
_cell.length_a   1.000
_cell.length_b   1.000
_cell.length_c   1.000
_cell.angle_alpha   90.00
_cell.angle_beta   90.00
_cell.angle_gamma   90.00
#
_symmetry.space_group_name_H-M   'P 1'
#
loop_
_entity.id
_entity.type
_entity.pdbx_description
1 polymer ?
#
loop_
_entity_poly.entity_id
_entity_poly.type
_entity_poly.pdbx_seq_one_letter_code
_entity_poly.pdbx_strand_id
1 'polypeptide(L)'
;MPDLDLHGLPVAFALTTAKTDEREALMDLFDLDTGLLTHPDGLILVVDKGYRDAATERQLTDRGVTMVRPAYRTEKPRPGRTLLRALRQNIESVNQTLKGQLDLERHGGRTGTGVLVRVLQRILAMTATIRHNWTTSQPVMRSLTAYDH
;
A
#
# COMPACT_ATOMS: atom_id res chain seq x y z
N MET A 1 11.40 11.76 -13.68
CA MET A 1 10.27 10.87 -13.95
C MET A 1 9.20 11.26 -12.95
N PRO A 2 7.98 11.60 -13.32
CA PRO A 2 6.94 11.85 -12.32
C PRO A 2 6.73 10.54 -11.55
N ASP A 3 6.69 10.63 -10.22
CA ASP A 3 6.70 9.51 -9.30
C ASP A 3 5.54 8.55 -9.57
N LEU A 4 5.83 7.41 -10.19
CA LEU A 4 4.86 6.34 -10.42
C LEU A 4 4.22 5.87 -9.09
N ASP A 5 4.96 6.00 -8.00
CA ASP A 5 4.56 5.56 -6.66
C ASP A 5 3.35 6.33 -6.11
N LEU A 6 3.14 7.59 -6.54
CA LEU A 6 1.97 8.38 -6.16
C LEU A 6 0.68 7.95 -6.88
N HIS A 7 0.77 7.09 -7.89
CA HIS A 7 -0.38 6.58 -8.63
C HIS A 7 -1.01 5.32 -8.01
N GLY A 8 -0.46 4.84 -6.90
CA GLY A 8 -0.97 3.67 -6.17
C GLY A 8 -0.53 2.35 -6.77
N LEU A 9 0.65 2.31 -7.40
CA LEU A 9 1.27 1.07 -7.88
C LEU A 9 1.67 0.20 -6.68
N PRO A 10 1.23 -1.06 -6.60
CA PRO A 10 1.70 -1.99 -5.57
C PRO A 10 3.20 -2.28 -5.77
N VAL A 11 4.01 -2.02 -4.74
CA VAL A 11 5.46 -2.28 -4.77
C VAL A 11 5.83 -3.57 -4.05
N ALA A 12 5.08 -3.93 -3.00
CA ALA A 12 5.23 -5.17 -2.25
C ALA A 12 3.90 -5.58 -1.63
N PHE A 13 3.75 -6.85 -1.30
CA PHE A 13 2.63 -7.34 -0.52
C PHE A 13 3.04 -8.60 0.23
N ALA A 14 2.35 -8.88 1.35
CA ALA A 14 2.47 -10.13 2.08
C ALA A 14 1.08 -10.73 2.34
N LEU A 15 1.02 -12.04 2.30
CA LEU A 15 -0.16 -12.78 2.73
C LEU A 15 0.12 -13.38 4.10
N THR A 16 -0.59 -12.89 5.10
CA THR A 16 -0.42 -13.30 6.50
C THR A 16 -1.69 -13.96 7.04
N THR A 17 -1.60 -14.56 8.20
CA THR A 17 -2.79 -15.05 8.90
C THR A 17 -3.53 -13.90 9.57
N ALA A 18 -4.82 -14.06 9.85
CA ALA A 18 -5.63 -13.04 10.54
C ALA A 18 -5.14 -12.72 11.97
N LYS A 19 -4.20 -13.52 12.51
CA LYS A 19 -3.62 -13.32 13.85
C LYS A 19 -2.24 -12.65 13.81
N THR A 20 -1.65 -12.47 12.64
CA THR A 20 -0.34 -11.83 12.48
C THR A 20 -0.47 -10.35 12.78
N ASP A 21 0.43 -9.80 13.57
CA ASP A 21 0.51 -8.37 13.81
C ASP A 21 0.94 -7.66 12.51
N GLU A 22 0.19 -6.63 12.10
CA GLU A 22 0.47 -5.90 10.87
C GLU A 22 1.84 -5.21 10.89
N ARG A 23 2.33 -4.86 12.08
CA ARG A 23 3.67 -4.24 12.27
C ARG A 23 4.78 -5.26 12.06
N GLU A 24 4.61 -6.49 12.56
CA GLU A 24 5.53 -7.60 12.29
C GLU A 24 5.58 -7.89 10.79
N ALA A 25 4.42 -8.03 10.15
CA ALA A 25 4.34 -8.26 8.70
C ALA A 25 5.02 -7.16 7.88
N LEU A 26 4.91 -5.88 8.31
CA LEU A 26 5.61 -4.77 7.69
C LEU A 26 7.13 -4.89 7.83
N MET A 27 7.61 -5.24 9.03
CA MET A 27 9.05 -5.41 9.27
C MET A 27 9.61 -6.57 8.45
N ASP A 28 8.88 -7.69 8.39
CA ASP A 28 9.23 -8.85 7.57
C ASP A 28 9.31 -8.49 6.07
N LEU A 29 8.41 -7.64 5.56
CA LEU A 29 8.50 -7.14 4.18
C LEU A 29 9.80 -6.37 3.93
N PHE A 30 10.21 -5.50 4.83
CA PHE A 30 11.48 -4.76 4.71
C PHE A 30 12.71 -5.67 4.86
N ASP A 31 12.62 -6.73 5.64
CA ASP A 31 13.71 -7.71 5.80
C ASP A 31 13.84 -8.61 4.56
N LEU A 32 12.72 -8.93 3.90
CA LEU A 32 12.70 -9.74 2.67
C LEU A 32 13.13 -8.94 1.44
N ASP A 33 12.78 -7.67 1.36
CA ASP A 33 13.14 -6.79 0.25
C ASP A 33 13.78 -5.49 0.76
N THR A 34 15.09 -5.55 1.02
CA THR A 34 15.87 -4.40 1.43
C THR A 34 15.94 -3.31 0.35
N GLY A 35 15.63 -3.64 -0.90
CA GLY A 35 15.55 -2.69 -2.01
C GLY A 35 14.51 -1.60 -1.76
N LEU A 36 13.45 -1.90 -1.01
CA LEU A 36 12.44 -0.92 -0.59
C LEU A 36 13.03 0.22 0.27
N LEU A 37 14.16 -0.01 0.94
CA LEU A 37 14.82 0.94 1.84
C LEU A 37 15.95 1.75 1.17
N THR A 38 16.26 1.48 -0.10
CA THR A 38 17.43 2.04 -0.77
C THR A 38 17.21 3.41 -1.42
N HIS A 39 16.09 4.08 -1.14
CA HIS A 39 15.85 5.40 -1.69
C HIS A 39 16.85 6.43 -1.10
N PRO A 40 17.58 7.22 -1.92
CA PRO A 40 18.64 8.11 -1.44
C PRO A 40 18.12 9.21 -0.50
N ASP A 41 16.87 9.63 -0.64
CA ASP A 41 16.25 10.67 0.20
C ASP A 41 15.49 10.09 1.40
N GLY A 42 15.66 8.79 1.68
CA GLY A 42 14.89 8.06 2.67
C GLY A 42 13.48 7.67 2.17
N LEU A 43 12.76 6.91 2.98
CA LEU A 43 11.42 6.45 2.68
C LEU A 43 10.40 7.13 3.60
N ILE A 44 9.33 7.68 3.04
CA ILE A 44 8.18 8.14 3.80
C ILE A 44 7.11 7.05 3.75
N LEU A 45 6.83 6.44 4.89
CA LEU A 45 5.83 5.41 5.04
C LEU A 45 4.56 6.00 5.64
N VAL A 46 3.47 5.99 4.88
CA VAL A 46 2.16 6.43 5.35
C VAL A 46 1.35 5.23 5.82
N VAL A 47 0.95 5.25 7.08
CA VAL A 47 0.19 4.16 7.72
C VAL A 47 -1.03 4.72 8.45
N ASP A 48 -1.90 3.83 8.86
CA ASP A 48 -3.04 4.21 9.70
C ASP A 48 -2.63 4.44 11.17
N LYS A 49 -3.58 4.85 12.00
CA LYS A 49 -3.35 5.08 13.42
C LYS A 49 -3.08 3.78 14.21
N GLY A 50 -3.48 2.61 13.69
CA GLY A 50 -3.25 1.30 14.30
C GLY A 50 -1.77 0.94 14.44
N TYR A 51 -0.92 1.52 13.61
CA TYR A 51 0.53 1.37 13.68
C TYR A 51 1.22 2.15 14.81
N ARG A 52 0.45 2.70 15.77
CA ARG A 52 1.02 3.37 16.94
C ARG A 52 1.78 2.38 17.81
N ASP A 53 3.09 2.41 17.72
CA ASP A 53 4.01 1.69 18.61
C ASP A 53 5.39 2.36 18.61
N ALA A 54 5.89 2.71 19.80
CA ALA A 54 7.14 3.44 19.92
C ALA A 54 8.37 2.59 19.54
N ALA A 55 8.30 1.28 19.69
CA ALA A 55 9.38 0.38 19.28
C ALA A 55 9.45 0.29 17.75
N THR A 56 8.32 0.07 17.08
CA THR A 56 8.21 0.05 15.63
C THR A 56 8.62 1.40 15.02
N GLU A 57 8.18 2.52 15.58
CA GLU A 57 8.57 3.86 15.10
C GLU A 57 10.10 4.06 15.16
N ARG A 58 10.74 3.60 16.24
CA ARG A 58 12.21 3.65 16.37
C ARG A 58 12.92 2.77 15.37
N GLN A 59 12.52 1.50 15.25
CA GLN A 59 13.11 0.57 14.29
C GLN A 59 13.01 1.06 12.85
N LEU A 60 11.90 1.67 12.47
CA LEU A 60 11.73 2.28 11.14
C LEU A 60 12.65 3.49 10.97
N THR A 61 12.77 4.35 11.98
CA THR A 61 13.67 5.52 11.95
C THR A 61 15.13 5.07 11.80
N ASP A 62 15.55 4.04 12.52
CA ASP A 62 16.92 3.48 12.44
C ASP A 62 17.22 2.91 11.04
N ARG A 63 16.19 2.53 10.29
CA ARG A 63 16.28 2.07 8.90
C ARG A 63 16.11 3.20 7.86
N GLY A 64 16.08 4.46 8.28
CA GLY A 64 15.89 5.61 7.37
C GLY A 64 14.45 5.81 6.90
N VAL A 65 13.47 5.17 7.57
CA VAL A 65 12.04 5.29 7.23
C VAL A 65 11.37 6.30 8.13
N THR A 66 10.78 7.33 7.54
CA THR A 66 9.93 8.30 8.26
C THR A 66 8.49 7.84 8.25
N MET A 67 7.99 7.40 9.41
CA MET A 67 6.60 6.98 9.52
C MET A 67 5.67 8.17 9.75
N VAL A 68 4.69 8.31 8.86
CA VAL A 68 3.63 9.33 8.92
C VAL A 68 2.29 8.65 9.16
N ARG A 69 1.67 8.94 10.30
CA ARG A 69 0.35 8.43 10.69
C ARG A 69 -0.52 9.52 11.31
N PRO A 70 -1.85 9.35 11.32
CA PRO A 70 -2.73 10.24 12.06
C PRO A 70 -2.42 10.20 13.56
N ALA A 71 -2.53 11.38 14.22
CA ALA A 71 -2.45 11.44 15.67
C ALA A 71 -3.70 10.83 16.32
N TYR A 72 -3.53 10.18 17.44
CA TYR A 72 -4.65 9.84 18.32
C TYR A 72 -5.24 11.10 18.97
N ARG A 73 -6.49 11.00 19.42
CA ARG A 73 -7.19 12.11 20.09
C ARG A 73 -6.43 12.63 21.33
N THR A 74 -5.64 11.78 21.96
CA THR A 74 -4.85 12.07 23.17
C THR A 74 -3.41 12.49 22.88
N GLU A 75 -2.99 12.50 21.61
CA GLU A 75 -1.65 12.87 21.18
C GLU A 75 -1.59 14.34 20.73
N LYS A 76 -0.40 14.93 20.85
CA LYS A 76 -0.11 16.22 20.20
C LYS A 76 -0.22 16.07 18.67
N PRO A 77 -0.55 17.14 17.95
CA PRO A 77 -0.54 17.12 16.49
C PRO A 77 0.80 16.60 15.95
N ARG A 78 0.73 15.63 15.03
CA ARG A 78 1.93 15.06 14.40
C ARG A 78 2.21 15.77 13.07
N PRO A 79 3.49 15.82 12.65
CA PRO A 79 3.84 16.31 11.31
C PRO A 79 3.23 15.42 10.21
N GLY A 80 3.11 15.96 9.01
CA GLY A 80 2.62 15.20 7.84
C GLY A 80 1.11 15.18 7.65
N ARG A 81 0.32 15.93 8.41
CA ARG A 81 -1.15 15.99 8.28
C ARG A 81 -1.61 16.38 6.86
N THR A 82 -0.90 17.31 6.23
CA THR A 82 -1.19 17.74 4.85
C THR A 82 -0.94 16.62 3.86
N LEU A 83 0.17 15.89 4.02
CA LEU A 83 0.51 14.73 3.22
C LEU A 83 -0.54 13.61 3.37
N LEU A 84 -0.91 13.29 4.61
CA LEU A 84 -1.97 12.31 4.91
C LEU A 84 -3.28 12.66 4.19
N ARG A 85 -3.66 13.94 4.20
CA ARG A 85 -4.88 14.40 3.53
C ARG A 85 -4.81 14.24 2.01
N ALA A 86 -3.66 14.59 1.41
CA ALA A 86 -3.45 14.46 -0.03
C ALA A 86 -3.45 12.99 -0.49
N LEU A 87 -2.81 12.10 0.28
CA LEU A 87 -2.69 10.69 -0.08
C LEU A 87 -3.94 9.85 0.26
N ARG A 88 -4.76 10.31 1.18
CA ARG A 88 -5.97 9.57 1.60
C ARG A 88 -6.87 9.20 0.42
N GLN A 89 -7.11 10.13 -0.48
CA GLN A 89 -7.94 9.89 -1.66
C GLN A 89 -7.33 8.82 -2.58
N ASN A 90 -6.01 8.80 -2.72
CA ASN A 90 -5.31 7.78 -3.50
C ASN A 90 -5.43 6.41 -2.86
N ILE A 91 -5.22 6.31 -1.55
CA ILE A 91 -5.36 5.05 -0.79
C ILE A 91 -6.79 4.52 -0.87
N GLU A 92 -7.79 5.39 -0.68
CA GLU A 92 -9.21 5.02 -0.80
C GLU A 92 -9.54 4.52 -2.22
N SER A 93 -9.00 5.16 -3.26
CA SER A 93 -9.19 4.73 -4.65
C SER A 93 -8.54 3.37 -4.96
N VAL A 94 -7.33 3.11 -4.46
CA VAL A 94 -6.66 1.81 -4.58
C VAL A 94 -7.49 0.72 -3.90
N ASN A 95 -7.94 0.98 -2.67
CA ASN A 95 -8.78 0.05 -1.92
C ASN A 95 -10.10 -0.23 -2.65
N GLN A 96 -10.74 0.79 -3.22
CA GLN A 96 -11.97 0.63 -3.99
C GLN A 96 -11.75 -0.22 -5.26
N THR A 97 -10.63 -0.04 -5.95
CA THR A 97 -10.30 -0.88 -7.12
C THR A 97 -10.08 -2.33 -6.70
N LEU A 98 -9.27 -2.59 -5.68
CA LEU A 98 -8.97 -3.94 -5.22
C LEU A 98 -10.22 -4.66 -4.67
N LYS A 99 -11.01 -3.99 -3.82
CA LYS A 99 -12.19 -4.59 -3.17
C LYS A 99 -13.43 -4.59 -4.05
N GLY A 100 -13.69 -3.48 -4.76
CA GLY A 100 -14.90 -3.30 -5.54
C GLY A 100 -14.81 -3.83 -6.96
N GLN A 101 -13.78 -3.43 -7.72
CA GLN A 101 -13.65 -3.82 -9.12
C GLN A 101 -12.98 -5.18 -9.32
N LEU A 102 -12.00 -5.51 -8.47
CA LEU A 102 -11.24 -6.77 -8.55
C LEU A 102 -11.71 -7.83 -7.54
N ASP A 103 -12.69 -7.51 -6.71
CA ASP A 103 -13.33 -8.44 -5.75
C ASP A 103 -12.30 -9.21 -4.88
N LEU A 104 -11.32 -8.46 -4.33
CA LEU A 104 -10.19 -9.03 -3.60
C LEU A 104 -10.66 -9.87 -2.40
N GLU A 105 -11.71 -9.44 -1.69
CA GLU A 105 -12.24 -10.13 -0.51
C GLU A 105 -12.95 -11.43 -0.88
N ARG A 106 -13.47 -11.55 -2.10
CA ARG A 106 -14.14 -12.76 -2.63
C ARG A 106 -13.25 -13.51 -3.62
N HIS A 107 -11.98 -13.67 -3.29
CA HIS A 107 -10.99 -14.28 -4.19
C HIS A 107 -11.28 -15.75 -4.56
N GLY A 108 -12.14 -16.46 -3.83
CA GLY A 108 -12.54 -17.84 -4.13
C GLY A 108 -11.45 -18.91 -3.92
N GLY A 109 -10.31 -18.56 -3.36
CA GLY A 109 -9.25 -19.51 -3.00
C GLY A 109 -9.65 -20.35 -1.80
N ARG A 110 -9.46 -21.69 -1.88
CA ARG A 110 -9.78 -22.63 -0.80
C ARG A 110 -8.54 -23.16 -0.07
N THR A 111 -7.36 -22.98 -0.62
CA THR A 111 -6.06 -23.37 -0.06
C THR A 111 -5.17 -22.14 0.04
N GLY A 112 -4.14 -22.15 0.90
CA GLY A 112 -3.20 -21.02 1.02
C GLY A 112 -2.58 -20.63 -0.32
N THR A 113 -2.11 -21.61 -1.10
CA THR A 113 -1.58 -21.37 -2.47
C THR A 113 -2.65 -20.83 -3.40
N GLY A 114 -3.86 -21.35 -3.34
CA GLY A 114 -4.99 -20.87 -4.16
C GLY A 114 -5.35 -19.43 -3.83
N VAL A 115 -5.34 -19.04 -2.55
CA VAL A 115 -5.53 -17.65 -2.11
C VAL A 115 -4.41 -16.77 -2.66
N LEU A 116 -3.15 -17.17 -2.49
CA LEU A 116 -1.98 -16.43 -2.98
C LEU A 116 -2.08 -16.16 -4.50
N VAL A 117 -2.36 -17.18 -5.31
CA VAL A 117 -2.50 -17.04 -6.75
C VAL A 117 -3.63 -16.06 -7.09
N ARG A 118 -4.78 -16.15 -6.43
CA ARG A 118 -5.92 -15.25 -6.67
C ARG A 118 -5.64 -13.81 -6.27
N VAL A 119 -4.93 -13.59 -5.18
CA VAL A 119 -4.49 -12.25 -4.75
C VAL A 119 -3.49 -11.67 -5.75
N LEU A 120 -2.48 -12.46 -6.14
CA LEU A 120 -1.49 -12.06 -7.15
C LEU A 120 -2.13 -11.65 -8.48
N GLN A 121 -3.10 -12.41 -8.97
CA GLN A 121 -3.83 -12.07 -10.20
C GLN A 121 -4.49 -10.70 -10.13
N ARG A 122 -5.06 -10.33 -8.98
CA ARG A 122 -5.72 -9.04 -8.77
C ARG A 122 -4.73 -7.88 -8.68
N ILE A 123 -3.64 -8.09 -7.95
CA ILE A 123 -2.56 -7.10 -7.86
C ILE A 123 -1.95 -6.88 -9.25
N LEU A 124 -1.70 -7.95 -10.01
CA LEU A 124 -1.16 -7.85 -11.35
C LEU A 124 -2.13 -7.14 -12.31
N ALA A 125 -3.42 -7.43 -12.25
CA ALA A 125 -4.44 -6.75 -13.05
C ALA A 125 -4.46 -5.24 -12.77
N MET A 126 -4.45 -4.84 -11.49
CA MET A 126 -4.39 -3.42 -11.11
C MET A 126 -3.09 -2.76 -11.59
N THR A 127 -1.95 -3.42 -11.41
CA THR A 127 -0.63 -2.93 -11.86
C THR A 127 -0.60 -2.73 -13.37
N ALA A 128 -1.10 -3.71 -14.13
CA ALA A 128 -1.19 -3.64 -15.58
C ALA A 128 -2.09 -2.48 -16.04
N THR A 129 -3.23 -2.29 -15.37
CA THR A 129 -4.17 -1.19 -15.65
C THR A 129 -3.52 0.17 -15.39
N ILE A 130 -2.88 0.36 -14.25
CA ILE A 130 -2.18 1.61 -13.92
C ILE A 130 -1.12 1.91 -14.99
N ARG A 131 -0.30 0.92 -15.33
CA ARG A 131 0.74 1.07 -16.35
C ARG A 131 0.16 1.40 -17.72
N HIS A 132 -0.88 0.68 -18.14
CA HIS A 132 -1.54 0.92 -19.43
C HIS A 132 -2.15 2.32 -19.49
N ASN A 133 -2.93 2.71 -18.49
CA ASN A 133 -3.57 4.03 -18.41
C ASN A 133 -2.53 5.15 -18.39
N TRP A 134 -1.43 4.94 -17.69
CA TRP A 134 -0.33 5.91 -17.69
C TRP A 134 0.33 6.05 -19.06
N THR A 135 0.61 4.94 -19.76
CA THR A 135 1.23 4.96 -21.10
C THR A 135 0.31 5.51 -22.17
N THR A 136 -1.01 5.40 -22.00
CA THR A 136 -2.04 5.89 -22.93
C THR A 136 -2.66 7.23 -22.51
N SER A 137 -2.11 7.87 -21.46
CA SER A 137 -2.58 9.14 -20.94
C SER A 137 -4.06 9.19 -20.57
N GLN A 138 -4.59 8.07 -20.04
CA GLN A 138 -5.97 8.00 -19.57
C GLN A 138 -6.14 8.81 -18.28
N PRO A 139 -7.29 9.51 -18.11
CA PRO A 139 -7.49 10.41 -16.96
C PRO A 139 -7.65 9.71 -15.62
N VAL A 140 -8.06 8.43 -15.61
CA VAL A 140 -8.25 7.63 -14.39
C VAL A 140 -7.27 6.46 -14.39
N MET A 141 -6.20 6.62 -13.62
CA MET A 141 -5.05 5.72 -13.66
C MET A 141 -5.32 4.31 -13.08
N ARG A 142 -6.30 4.15 -12.22
CA ARG A 142 -6.57 2.91 -11.47
C ARG A 142 -7.91 2.26 -11.78
N SER A 143 -8.75 2.90 -12.59
CA SER A 143 -10.08 2.38 -12.89
C SER A 143 -10.04 1.37 -14.03
N LEU A 144 -10.74 0.26 -13.82
CA LEU A 144 -11.00 -0.76 -14.83
C LEU A 144 -12.27 -0.48 -15.64
N THR A 145 -13.04 0.54 -15.26
CA THR A 145 -14.37 0.82 -15.87
C THR A 145 -14.29 1.11 -17.36
N ALA A 146 -13.16 1.63 -17.85
CA ALA A 146 -12.94 1.86 -19.28
C ALA A 146 -12.86 0.57 -20.11
N TYR A 147 -12.70 -0.59 -19.46
CA TYR A 147 -12.53 -1.91 -20.10
C TYR A 147 -13.71 -2.85 -19.82
N ASP A 148 -14.71 -2.38 -19.10
CA ASP A 148 -15.94 -3.12 -18.80
C ASP A 148 -16.95 -2.85 -19.92
N HIS A 149 -16.93 -3.72 -20.95
CA HIS A 149 -17.81 -3.70 -22.12
C HIS A 149 -18.74 -4.89 -22.13
#